data_508dd105c2135fc99cd9daf1732e93e5
#
_entry.id   508dd105c2135fc99cd9daf1732e93e5
#
_cell.length_a   1.000
_cell.length_b   1.000
_cell.length_c   1.000
_cell.angle_alpha   90.00
_cell.angle_beta   90.00
_cell.angle_gamma   90.00
#
_symmetry.space_group_name_H-M   'P 1'
#
loop_
_entity.id
_entity.type
_entity.pdbx_description
1 polymer ?
#
loop_
_entity_poly.entity_id
_entity_poly.type
_entity_poly.pdbx_seq_one_letter_code
_entity_poly.pdbx_strand_id
1 'polypeptide(L)'
;EAGSEVESLRAKEALAASDAADCRADVSAINAGLAELSERRAALEAESESVDGQLTEKRRAASASRRALEEAQEEADAVRNIISGHTLKMEGRVKREETARQKSIDLTMEKNNLDSRIHLLSEMEKEYEGFNKAVRLIMQAAEKNALRGVHGPVANLMTTDKRYAVAIEIALGAGMQNVVVDREEDAKSAINFLKQRDGGRATFLPLTAIRGDVLREAGVEREYGYVGVASQLVQFDKRYAEILNNLLGRTVVVEDMDC
;
A
#
# COMPACT_ATOMS: atom_id res chain seq x y z
N GLU A 1 13.28 -20.28 -21.87
CA GLU A 1 11.88 -20.16 -21.34
C GLU A 1 11.88 -20.11 -19.80
N ALA A 2 12.46 -21.05 -19.08
CA ALA A 2 12.57 -21.02 -17.61
C ALA A 2 13.32 -19.77 -17.08
N GLY A 3 14.28 -19.25 -17.82
CA GLY A 3 15.01 -18.02 -17.48
C GLY A 3 14.14 -16.77 -17.49
N SER A 4 13.24 -16.63 -18.47
CA SER A 4 12.38 -15.46 -18.60
C SER A 4 11.24 -15.46 -17.58
N GLU A 5 10.85 -16.63 -17.14
CA GLU A 5 9.81 -16.82 -16.10
C GLU A 5 10.36 -16.47 -14.71
N VAL A 6 11.58 -16.92 -14.43
CA VAL A 6 12.33 -16.51 -13.24
C VAL A 6 12.56 -14.98 -13.26
N GLU A 7 12.88 -14.37 -14.40
CA GLU A 7 13.03 -12.92 -14.51
C GLU A 7 11.70 -12.18 -14.30
N SER A 8 10.57 -12.70 -14.79
CA SER A 8 9.25 -12.07 -14.57
C SER A 8 8.80 -12.16 -13.12
N LEU A 9 9.07 -13.29 -12.46
CA LEU A 9 8.81 -13.45 -11.03
C LEU A 9 9.72 -12.56 -10.20
N ARG A 10 11.01 -12.48 -10.56
CA ARG A 10 11.97 -11.54 -9.95
C ARG A 10 11.56 -10.08 -10.17
N ALA A 11 11.01 -9.73 -11.33
CA ALA A 11 10.52 -8.38 -11.58
C ALA A 11 9.28 -8.05 -10.72
N LYS A 12 8.38 -9.00 -10.50
CA LYS A 12 7.23 -8.83 -9.60
C LYS A 12 7.66 -8.77 -8.12
N GLU A 13 8.59 -9.62 -7.75
CA GLU A 13 9.22 -9.59 -6.43
C GLU A 13 9.95 -8.26 -6.22
N ALA A 14 10.66 -7.76 -7.23
CA ALA A 14 11.32 -6.47 -7.19
C ALA A 14 10.31 -5.31 -7.10
N LEU A 15 9.15 -5.39 -7.78
CA LEU A 15 8.10 -4.37 -7.68
C LEU A 15 7.47 -4.37 -6.28
N ALA A 16 7.10 -5.53 -5.77
CA ALA A 16 6.58 -5.67 -4.40
C ALA A 16 7.63 -5.29 -3.35
N ALA A 17 8.90 -5.60 -3.60
CA ALA A 17 10.02 -5.16 -2.77
C ALA A 17 10.23 -3.65 -2.86
N SER A 18 10.02 -3.03 -4.03
CA SER A 18 10.05 -1.58 -4.22
C SER A 18 8.92 -0.90 -3.45
N ASP A 19 7.68 -1.37 -3.60
CA ASP A 19 6.53 -0.84 -2.87
C ASP A 19 6.72 -0.98 -1.34
N ALA A 20 7.29 -2.12 -0.91
CA ALA A 20 7.65 -2.33 0.49
C ALA A 20 8.84 -1.45 0.93
N ALA A 21 9.77 -1.13 0.02
CA ALA A 21 10.87 -0.22 0.29
C ALA A 21 10.39 1.23 0.38
N ASP A 22 9.47 1.65 -0.47
CA ASP A 22 8.85 2.97 -0.43
C ASP A 22 8.05 3.16 0.88
N CYS A 23 7.25 2.17 1.27
CA CYS A 23 6.58 2.19 2.58
C CYS A 23 7.58 2.22 3.76
N ARG A 24 8.73 1.53 3.64
CA ARG A 24 9.80 1.61 4.66
C ARG A 24 10.48 2.97 4.66
N ALA A 25 10.66 3.60 3.50
CA ALA A 25 11.20 4.94 3.38
C ALA A 25 10.28 5.96 4.04
N ASP A 26 8.97 5.86 3.82
CA ASP A 26 7.96 6.71 4.46
C ASP A 26 7.95 6.51 5.98
N VAL A 27 8.02 5.28 6.44
CA VAL A 27 8.14 4.95 7.87
C VAL A 27 9.44 5.51 8.46
N SER A 28 10.55 5.43 7.73
CA SER A 28 11.83 5.99 8.15
C SER A 28 11.78 7.52 8.22
N ALA A 29 11.14 8.16 7.25
CA ALA A 29 10.94 9.63 7.25
C ALA A 29 10.05 10.09 8.42
N ILE A 30 8.97 9.34 8.71
CA ILE A 30 8.11 9.61 9.87
C ILE A 30 8.87 9.44 11.19
N ASN A 31 9.65 8.37 11.31
CA ASN A 31 10.48 8.14 12.50
C ASN A 31 11.56 9.23 12.69
N ALA A 32 12.17 9.69 11.60
CA ALA A 32 13.10 10.81 11.63
C ALA A 32 12.41 12.11 12.08
N GLY A 33 11.21 12.37 11.57
CA GLY A 33 10.38 13.49 12.00
C GLY A 33 9.96 13.40 13.49
N LEU A 34 9.68 12.20 13.97
CA LEU A 34 9.37 11.94 15.39
C LEU A 34 10.60 12.18 16.29
N ALA A 35 11.78 11.76 15.85
CA ALA A 35 13.02 12.01 16.56
C ALA A 35 13.31 13.52 16.65
N GLU A 36 13.15 14.26 15.54
CA GLU A 36 13.30 15.72 15.50
C GLU A 36 12.29 16.44 16.43
N LEU A 37 11.03 16.00 16.41
CA LEU A 37 10.01 16.54 17.32
C LEU A 37 10.30 16.24 18.79
N SER A 38 10.84 15.06 19.09
CA SER A 38 11.26 14.65 20.43
C SER A 38 12.44 15.50 20.93
N GLU A 39 13.42 15.76 20.07
CA GLU A 39 14.57 16.61 20.37
C GLU A 39 14.17 18.07 20.58
N ARG A 40 13.26 18.57 19.74
CA ARG A 40 12.68 19.91 19.87
C ARG A 40 11.85 20.07 21.15
N ARG A 41 11.13 19.02 21.55
CA ARG A 41 10.40 18.96 22.82
C ARG A 41 11.36 19.05 24.00
N ALA A 42 12.43 18.25 24.03
CA ALA A 42 13.44 18.30 25.08
C ALA A 42 14.15 19.67 25.17
N ALA A 43 14.41 20.31 24.03
CA ALA A 43 14.96 21.67 23.99
C ALA A 43 13.98 22.70 24.56
N LEU A 44 12.69 22.60 24.27
CA LEU A 44 11.63 23.48 24.82
C LEU A 44 11.40 23.23 26.32
N GLU A 45 11.52 22.02 26.80
CA GLU A 45 11.47 21.71 28.25
C GLU A 45 12.70 22.34 28.99
N ALA A 46 13.88 22.23 28.43
CA ALA A 46 15.10 22.86 28.98
C ALA A 46 15.03 24.40 28.93
N GLU A 47 14.46 24.97 27.87
CA GLU A 47 14.21 26.41 27.74
C GLU A 47 13.17 26.87 28.77
N SER A 48 12.10 26.11 29.00
CA SER A 48 11.09 26.37 30.04
C SER A 48 11.68 26.38 31.44
N GLU A 49 12.55 25.42 31.75
CA GLU A 49 13.25 25.34 33.02
C GLU A 49 14.22 26.54 33.23
N SER A 50 14.91 26.96 32.17
CA SER A 50 15.76 28.15 32.15
C SER A 50 14.95 29.43 32.33
N VAL A 51 13.78 29.53 31.71
CA VAL A 51 12.86 30.68 31.86
C VAL A 51 12.27 30.74 33.26
N ASP A 52 11.92 29.58 33.86
CA ASP A 52 11.45 29.53 35.27
C ASP A 52 12.55 29.91 36.25
N GLY A 53 13.79 29.50 35.99
CA GLY A 53 14.95 29.97 36.72
C GLY A 53 15.16 31.49 36.64
N GLN A 54 15.10 32.01 35.40
CA GLN A 54 15.20 33.48 35.18
C GLN A 54 14.01 34.25 35.77
N LEU A 55 12.80 33.67 35.68
CA LEU A 55 11.60 34.27 36.28
C LEU A 55 11.70 34.32 37.80
N THR A 56 12.21 33.23 38.39
CA THR A 56 12.42 33.14 39.86
C THR A 56 13.47 34.17 40.33
N GLU A 57 14.51 34.36 39.54
CA GLU A 57 15.55 35.36 39.82
C GLU A 57 15.05 36.82 39.68
N LYS A 58 14.26 37.09 38.63
CA LYS A 58 13.60 38.42 38.46
C LYS A 58 12.53 38.68 39.53
N ARG A 59 11.83 37.62 40.00
CA ARG A 59 10.93 37.74 41.15
C ARG A 59 11.66 38.08 42.45
N ARG A 60 12.85 37.52 42.68
CA ARG A 60 13.69 37.87 43.81
C ARG A 60 14.21 39.30 43.69
N ALA A 61 14.68 39.73 42.52
CA ALA A 61 15.08 41.11 42.27
C ALA A 61 13.92 42.10 42.43
N ALA A 62 12.72 41.79 41.93
CA ALA A 62 11.52 42.60 42.11
C ALA A 62 11.07 42.67 43.59
N SER A 63 11.22 41.57 44.37
CA SER A 63 10.93 41.59 45.81
C SER A 63 11.96 42.37 46.61
N ALA A 64 13.23 42.41 46.21
CA ALA A 64 14.26 43.24 46.77
C ALA A 64 14.02 44.72 46.43
N SER A 65 13.59 45.00 45.19
CA SER A 65 13.23 46.36 44.76
C SER A 65 11.95 46.91 45.41
N ARG A 66 11.02 46.00 45.82
CA ARG A 66 9.82 46.39 46.59
C ARG A 66 10.12 47.04 47.92
N ARG A 67 11.29 46.86 48.46
CA ARG A 67 11.72 47.49 49.72
C ARG A 67 12.26 48.91 49.53
N ALA A 68 12.39 49.30 48.32
CA ALA A 68 13.11 50.53 48.02
C ALA A 68 12.28 51.57 47.26
N LEU A 69 11.04 51.74 47.43
CA LEU A 69 10.39 52.99 46.96
C LEU A 69 9.05 52.81 46.18
N GLU A 70 8.11 53.70 46.45
CA GLU A 70 6.85 53.96 45.79
C GLU A 70 6.98 54.22 44.27
N GLU A 71 8.15 54.60 43.77
CA GLU A 71 8.42 54.76 42.32
C GLU A 71 8.48 53.44 41.52
N ALA A 72 8.59 52.28 42.18
CA ALA A 72 8.64 51.02 41.49
C ALA A 72 7.26 50.48 41.08
N GLN A 73 6.18 51.21 41.36
CA GLN A 73 4.84 50.71 41.06
C GLN A 73 4.55 50.67 39.54
N GLU A 74 5.06 51.67 38.80
CA GLU A 74 4.97 51.69 37.33
C GLU A 74 5.87 50.60 36.69
N GLU A 75 7.05 50.35 37.26
CA GLU A 75 7.92 49.27 36.85
C GLU A 75 7.30 47.90 37.17
N ALA A 76 6.60 47.74 38.32
CA ALA A 76 5.90 46.54 38.70
C ALA A 76 4.73 46.21 37.73
N ASP A 77 4.04 47.22 37.24
CA ASP A 77 2.95 47.03 36.24
C ASP A 77 3.52 46.72 34.85
N ALA A 78 4.66 47.28 34.49
CA ALA A 78 5.36 46.91 33.25
C ALA A 78 5.86 45.43 33.30
N VAL A 79 6.43 45.01 34.43
CA VAL A 79 6.85 43.61 34.68
C VAL A 79 5.66 42.66 34.67
N ARG A 80 4.53 43.10 35.22
CA ARG A 80 3.26 42.30 35.21
C ARG A 80 2.74 42.06 33.78
N ASN A 81 2.82 43.09 32.91
CA ASN A 81 2.46 42.98 31.50
C ASN A 81 3.38 42.02 30.73
N ILE A 82 4.69 42.06 31.05
CA ILE A 82 5.67 41.16 30.48
C ILE A 82 5.41 39.72 30.93
N ILE A 83 5.11 39.49 32.21
CA ILE A 83 4.76 38.16 32.75
C ILE A 83 3.47 37.64 32.09
N SER A 84 2.43 38.47 31.97
CA SER A 84 1.17 38.10 31.28
C SER A 84 1.41 37.72 29.81
N GLY A 85 2.25 38.51 29.12
CA GLY A 85 2.64 38.20 27.73
C GLY A 85 3.45 36.89 27.60
N HIS A 86 4.31 36.59 28.58
CA HIS A 86 5.03 35.33 28.64
C HIS A 86 4.16 34.13 29.01
N THR A 87 3.19 34.33 29.92
CA THR A 87 2.21 33.31 30.29
C THR A 87 1.35 32.92 29.08
N LEU A 88 0.83 33.91 28.35
CA LEU A 88 0.11 33.67 27.10
C LEU A 88 0.95 32.96 26.03
N LYS A 89 2.24 33.30 25.93
CA LYS A 89 3.15 32.61 25.05
C LYS A 89 3.41 31.14 25.49
N MET A 90 3.55 30.94 26.79
CA MET A 90 3.73 29.57 27.33
C MET A 90 2.47 28.71 27.16
N GLU A 91 1.29 29.25 27.45
CA GLU A 91 0.03 28.55 27.21
C GLU A 91 -0.12 28.18 25.73
N GLY A 92 0.24 29.10 24.83
CA GLY A 92 0.24 28.83 23.40
C GLY A 92 1.29 27.77 22.98
N ARG A 93 2.39 27.64 23.69
CA ARG A 93 3.41 26.60 23.45
C ARG A 93 2.97 25.26 23.97
N VAL A 94 2.43 25.18 25.19
CA VAL A 94 1.89 23.98 25.78
C VAL A 94 0.77 23.41 24.91
N LYS A 95 -0.14 24.28 24.44
CA LYS A 95 -1.22 23.87 23.54
C LYS A 95 -0.71 23.31 22.19
N ARG A 96 0.36 23.89 21.65
CA ARG A 96 0.99 23.37 20.43
C ARG A 96 1.70 22.03 20.67
N GLU A 97 2.34 21.89 21.81
CA GLU A 97 2.98 20.63 22.24
C GLU A 97 1.94 19.52 22.39
N GLU A 98 0.84 19.80 23.08
CA GLU A 98 -0.29 18.86 23.22
C GLU A 98 -0.83 18.44 21.86
N THR A 99 -1.05 19.40 20.96
CA THR A 99 -1.52 19.13 19.59
C THR A 99 -0.49 18.30 18.78
N ALA A 100 0.79 18.63 18.92
CA ALA A 100 1.86 17.89 18.24
C ALA A 100 2.00 16.47 18.81
N ARG A 101 1.88 16.32 20.12
CA ARG A 101 1.90 15.02 20.80
C ARG A 101 0.71 14.15 20.37
N GLN A 102 -0.49 14.72 20.35
CA GLN A 102 -1.68 14.00 19.89
C GLN A 102 -1.51 13.55 18.44
N LYS A 103 -1.09 14.44 17.57
CA LYS A 103 -0.82 14.13 16.16
C LYS A 103 0.27 13.05 16.01
N SER A 104 1.28 13.06 16.86
CA SER A 104 2.31 12.00 16.88
C SER A 104 1.74 10.65 17.29
N ILE A 105 0.84 10.62 18.29
CA ILE A 105 0.15 9.40 18.71
C ILE A 105 -0.73 8.88 17.58
N ASP A 106 -1.53 9.76 16.96
CA ASP A 106 -2.43 9.40 15.87
C ASP A 106 -1.66 8.84 14.67
N LEU A 107 -0.58 9.49 14.27
CA LEU A 107 0.30 9.01 13.20
C LEU A 107 0.98 7.68 13.54
N THR A 108 1.33 7.47 14.80
CA THR A 108 1.91 6.20 15.25
C THR A 108 0.88 5.06 15.19
N MET A 109 -0.37 5.36 15.57
CA MET A 109 -1.47 4.40 15.48
C MET A 109 -1.79 4.07 14.00
N GLU A 110 -1.86 5.09 13.14
CA GLU A 110 -2.09 4.91 11.70
C GLU A 110 -0.96 4.09 11.07
N LYS A 111 0.29 4.41 11.38
CA LYS A 111 1.45 3.64 10.96
C LYS A 111 1.32 2.17 11.36
N ASN A 112 1.08 1.90 12.64
CA ASN A 112 0.98 0.53 13.14
C ASN A 112 -0.17 -0.24 12.46
N ASN A 113 -1.28 0.43 12.18
CA ASN A 113 -2.41 -0.13 11.45
C ASN A 113 -2.02 -0.46 10.00
N LEU A 114 -1.33 0.46 9.32
CA LEU A 114 -0.84 0.24 7.96
C LEU A 114 0.21 -0.88 7.90
N ASP A 115 1.15 -0.92 8.83
CA ASP A 115 2.15 -1.99 8.92
C ASP A 115 1.50 -3.36 9.14
N SER A 116 0.51 -3.44 10.04
CA SER A 116 -0.25 -4.66 10.26
C SER A 116 -1.03 -5.10 9.02
N ARG A 117 -1.62 -4.14 8.30
CA ARG A 117 -2.35 -4.40 7.07
C ARG A 117 -1.43 -4.85 5.94
N ILE A 118 -0.26 -4.23 5.80
CA ILE A 118 0.77 -4.63 4.83
C ILE A 118 1.23 -6.05 5.13
N HIS A 119 1.53 -6.34 6.40
CA HIS A 119 1.96 -7.69 6.81
C HIS A 119 0.89 -8.73 6.48
N LEU A 120 -0.36 -8.48 6.87
CA LEU A 120 -1.47 -9.38 6.56
C LEU A 120 -1.63 -9.61 5.05
N LEU A 121 -1.66 -8.54 4.26
CA LEU A 121 -1.80 -8.65 2.80
C LEU A 121 -0.62 -9.38 2.16
N SER A 122 0.60 -9.16 2.65
CA SER A 122 1.80 -9.86 2.19
C SER A 122 1.76 -11.36 2.52
N GLU A 123 1.26 -11.72 3.69
CA GLU A 123 1.08 -13.14 4.06
C GLU A 123 -0.02 -13.79 3.21
N MET A 124 -1.15 -13.10 3.00
CA MET A 124 -2.22 -13.60 2.13
C MET A 124 -1.74 -13.79 0.69
N GLU A 125 -0.91 -12.89 0.18
CA GLU A 125 -0.31 -12.99 -1.15
C GLU A 125 0.63 -14.19 -1.25
N LYS A 126 1.54 -14.36 -0.28
CA LYS A 126 2.47 -15.50 -0.22
C LYS A 126 1.76 -16.86 -0.11
N GLU A 127 0.69 -16.90 0.65
CA GLU A 127 -0.08 -18.13 0.85
C GLU A 127 -1.11 -18.35 -0.26
N TYR A 128 -1.19 -17.45 -1.24
CA TYR A 128 -2.21 -17.50 -2.30
C TYR A 128 -3.64 -17.59 -1.73
N GLU A 129 -3.90 -16.89 -0.61
CA GLU A 129 -5.25 -16.77 -0.05
C GLU A 129 -6.14 -16.05 -1.08
N GLY A 130 -7.37 -16.52 -1.24
CA GLY A 130 -8.26 -16.05 -2.31
C GLY A 130 -8.28 -16.98 -3.53
N PHE A 131 -7.29 -17.84 -3.70
CA PHE A 131 -7.32 -18.90 -4.69
C PHE A 131 -7.83 -20.22 -4.08
N ASN A 132 -8.44 -21.06 -4.93
CA ASN A 132 -8.90 -22.37 -4.47
C ASN A 132 -7.70 -23.27 -4.07
N LYS A 133 -7.99 -24.32 -3.28
CA LYS A 133 -6.99 -25.26 -2.77
C LYS A 133 -6.07 -25.80 -3.86
N ALA A 134 -6.62 -26.11 -5.04
CA ALA A 134 -5.85 -26.71 -6.12
C ALA A 134 -4.82 -25.72 -6.68
N VAL A 135 -5.21 -24.48 -6.93
CA VAL A 135 -4.31 -23.43 -7.43
C VAL A 135 -3.20 -23.15 -6.43
N ARG A 136 -3.54 -23.00 -5.15
CA ARG A 136 -2.55 -22.83 -4.06
C ARG A 136 -1.50 -23.93 -4.05
N LEU A 137 -1.93 -25.19 -4.09
CA LEU A 137 -1.02 -26.33 -4.10
C LEU A 137 -0.08 -26.33 -5.32
N ILE A 138 -0.59 -25.93 -6.49
CA ILE A 138 0.22 -25.83 -7.71
C ILE A 138 1.24 -24.70 -7.57
N MET A 139 0.83 -23.53 -7.07
CA MET A 139 1.74 -22.39 -6.93
C MET A 139 2.86 -22.68 -5.93
N GLN A 140 2.52 -23.21 -4.77
CA GLN A 140 3.52 -23.65 -3.77
C GLN A 140 4.48 -24.72 -4.30
N ALA A 141 3.99 -25.64 -5.16
CA ALA A 141 4.83 -26.65 -5.78
C ALA A 141 5.75 -26.04 -6.85
N ALA A 142 5.27 -25.07 -7.61
CA ALA A 142 6.05 -24.33 -8.58
C ALA A 142 7.18 -23.52 -7.93
N GLU A 143 6.88 -22.81 -6.83
CA GLU A 143 7.89 -22.05 -6.05
C GLU A 143 9.01 -22.96 -5.51
N LYS A 144 8.67 -24.17 -5.10
CA LYS A 144 9.62 -25.19 -4.64
C LYS A 144 10.31 -25.94 -5.78
N ASN A 145 10.12 -25.50 -7.03
CA ASN A 145 10.63 -26.17 -8.24
C ASN A 145 10.19 -27.63 -8.42
N ALA A 146 9.11 -28.04 -7.76
CA ALA A 146 8.53 -29.37 -7.93
C ALA A 146 7.70 -29.49 -9.21
N LEU A 147 7.18 -28.39 -9.72
CA LEU A 147 6.50 -28.27 -11.01
C LEU A 147 7.24 -27.21 -11.85
N ARG A 148 7.46 -27.52 -13.11
CA ARG A 148 8.10 -26.61 -14.07
C ARG A 148 7.06 -26.08 -15.06
N GLY A 149 7.38 -24.98 -15.73
CA GLY A 149 6.55 -24.39 -16.77
C GLY A 149 5.23 -23.79 -16.24
N VAL A 150 5.11 -23.53 -14.95
CA VAL A 150 3.94 -22.87 -14.34
C VAL A 150 4.21 -21.38 -14.24
N HIS A 151 3.37 -20.56 -14.88
CA HIS A 151 3.46 -19.09 -14.86
C HIS A 151 2.69 -18.48 -13.70
N GLY A 152 1.52 -19.01 -13.43
CA GLY A 152 0.64 -18.51 -12.38
C GLY A 152 -0.83 -18.49 -12.77
N PRO A 153 -1.70 -18.12 -11.84
CA PRO A 153 -3.10 -17.88 -12.14
C PRO A 153 -3.26 -16.61 -13.00
N VAL A 154 -4.27 -16.63 -13.87
CA VAL A 154 -4.57 -15.51 -14.79
C VAL A 154 -4.63 -14.17 -14.06
N ALA A 155 -5.23 -14.13 -12.86
CA ALA A 155 -5.34 -12.94 -12.05
C ALA A 155 -3.99 -12.27 -11.74
N ASN A 156 -2.91 -13.04 -11.64
CA ASN A 156 -1.57 -12.53 -11.32
C ASN A 156 -0.75 -12.16 -12.56
N LEU A 157 -1.24 -12.45 -13.75
CA LEU A 157 -0.53 -12.25 -15.02
C LEU A 157 -0.97 -11.00 -15.77
N MET A 158 -1.91 -10.26 -15.20
CA MET A 158 -2.43 -9.03 -15.79
C MET A 158 -2.66 -7.97 -14.72
N THR A 159 -2.76 -6.71 -15.16
CA THR A 159 -3.20 -5.57 -14.36
C THR A 159 -4.21 -4.76 -15.14
N THR A 160 -5.10 -4.06 -14.45
CA THR A 160 -6.08 -3.15 -15.06
C THR A 160 -6.22 -1.87 -14.25
N ASP A 161 -6.77 -0.84 -14.88
CA ASP A 161 -7.13 0.39 -14.18
C ASP A 161 -8.26 0.10 -13.16
N LYS A 162 -8.22 0.79 -12.01
CA LYS A 162 -9.24 0.65 -10.95
C LYS A 162 -10.68 0.83 -11.46
N ARG A 163 -10.86 1.66 -12.49
CA ARG A 163 -12.17 1.91 -13.12
C ARG A 163 -12.78 0.66 -13.74
N TYR A 164 -11.94 -0.22 -14.27
CA TYR A 164 -12.38 -1.41 -15.01
C TYR A 164 -12.23 -2.70 -14.20
N ALA A 165 -11.66 -2.62 -12.99
CA ALA A 165 -11.34 -3.78 -12.17
C ALA A 165 -12.55 -4.70 -11.97
N VAL A 166 -13.70 -4.14 -11.58
CA VAL A 166 -14.93 -4.89 -11.35
C VAL A 166 -15.46 -5.51 -12.65
N ALA A 167 -15.45 -4.77 -13.76
CA ALA A 167 -15.92 -5.28 -15.05
C ALA A 167 -15.04 -6.45 -15.55
N ILE A 168 -13.72 -6.31 -15.40
CA ILE A 168 -12.77 -7.38 -15.77
C ILE A 168 -12.90 -8.59 -14.85
N GLU A 169 -13.11 -8.38 -13.55
CA GLU A 169 -13.34 -9.47 -12.59
C GLU A 169 -14.61 -10.25 -12.94
N ILE A 170 -15.70 -9.57 -13.24
CA ILE A 170 -16.96 -10.20 -13.68
C ILE A 170 -16.78 -10.94 -15.01
N ALA A 171 -16.09 -10.32 -15.97
CA ALA A 171 -15.85 -10.91 -17.29
C ALA A 171 -15.03 -12.21 -17.20
N LEU A 172 -14.02 -12.26 -16.34
CA LEU A 172 -13.20 -13.44 -16.12
C LEU A 172 -13.87 -14.47 -15.23
N GLY A 173 -14.60 -14.04 -14.22
CA GLY A 173 -15.24 -14.93 -13.25
C GLY A 173 -14.28 -16.00 -12.72
N ALA A 174 -14.67 -17.28 -12.85
CA ALA A 174 -13.83 -18.41 -12.46
C ALA A 174 -12.52 -18.52 -13.27
N GLY A 175 -12.45 -17.91 -14.44
CA GLY A 175 -11.26 -17.87 -15.28
C GLY A 175 -10.05 -17.17 -14.63
N MET A 176 -10.28 -16.29 -13.66
CA MET A 176 -9.20 -15.66 -12.88
C MET A 176 -8.28 -16.67 -12.18
N GLN A 177 -8.83 -17.83 -11.82
CA GLN A 177 -8.12 -18.89 -11.13
C GLN A 177 -7.49 -19.94 -12.07
N ASN A 178 -7.67 -19.80 -13.37
CA ASN A 178 -7.04 -20.69 -14.34
C ASN A 178 -5.52 -20.52 -14.32
N VAL A 179 -4.78 -21.61 -14.30
CA VAL A 179 -3.33 -21.59 -14.18
C VAL A 179 -2.72 -21.64 -15.57
N VAL A 180 -1.92 -20.66 -15.91
CA VAL A 180 -1.18 -20.62 -17.17
C VAL A 180 0.08 -21.45 -17.04
N VAL A 181 0.34 -22.27 -18.05
CA VAL A 181 1.51 -23.15 -18.16
C VAL A 181 2.14 -23.06 -19.54
N ASP A 182 3.42 -23.45 -19.66
CA ASP A 182 4.13 -23.43 -20.94
C ASP A 182 3.47 -24.38 -21.95
N ARG A 183 3.33 -25.64 -21.58
CA ARG A 183 2.92 -26.73 -22.48
C ARG A 183 1.89 -27.66 -21.86
N GLU A 184 1.28 -28.50 -22.70
CA GLU A 184 0.34 -29.53 -22.26
C GLU A 184 1.00 -30.57 -21.34
N GLU A 185 2.29 -30.85 -21.50
CA GLU A 185 3.02 -31.78 -20.65
C GLU A 185 3.14 -31.24 -19.22
N ASP A 186 3.33 -29.91 -19.07
CA ASP A 186 3.39 -29.24 -17.78
C ASP A 186 2.02 -29.27 -17.11
N ALA A 187 0.94 -29.05 -17.88
CA ALA A 187 -0.43 -29.21 -17.41
C ALA A 187 -0.70 -30.63 -16.91
N LYS A 188 -0.30 -31.66 -17.69
CA LYS A 188 -0.44 -33.06 -17.28
C LYS A 188 0.32 -33.37 -15.99
N SER A 189 1.54 -32.83 -15.85
CA SER A 189 2.34 -32.96 -14.65
C SER A 189 1.65 -32.35 -13.43
N ALA A 190 1.10 -31.16 -13.59
CA ALA A 190 0.34 -30.47 -12.55
C ALA A 190 -0.96 -31.21 -12.18
N ILE A 191 -1.69 -31.75 -13.15
CA ILE A 191 -2.89 -32.56 -12.92
C ILE A 191 -2.55 -33.83 -12.14
N ASN A 192 -1.46 -34.52 -12.51
CA ASN A 192 -1.03 -35.74 -11.82
C ASN A 192 -0.59 -35.42 -10.38
N PHE A 193 0.09 -34.30 -10.17
CA PHE A 193 0.46 -33.81 -8.83
C PHE A 193 -0.79 -33.57 -7.96
N LEU A 194 -1.83 -32.92 -8.50
CA LEU A 194 -3.10 -32.73 -7.79
C LEU A 194 -3.79 -34.05 -7.45
N LYS A 195 -3.85 -35.00 -8.42
CA LYS A 195 -4.45 -36.31 -8.21
C LYS A 195 -3.78 -37.10 -7.08
N GLN A 196 -2.43 -37.08 -7.03
CA GLN A 196 -1.67 -37.80 -6.01
C GLN A 196 -1.87 -37.24 -4.59
N ARG A 197 -2.30 -35.99 -4.48
CA ARG A 197 -2.44 -35.27 -3.20
C ARG A 197 -3.89 -34.97 -2.81
N ASP A 198 -4.83 -35.49 -3.56
CA ASP A 198 -6.26 -35.15 -3.39
C ASP A 198 -6.47 -33.62 -3.34
N GLY A 199 -5.75 -32.91 -4.24
CA GLY A 199 -5.63 -31.47 -4.26
C GLY A 199 -6.83 -30.75 -4.88
N GLY A 200 -7.84 -31.48 -5.39
CA GLY A 200 -8.97 -30.91 -6.06
C GLY A 200 -8.74 -30.73 -7.57
N ARG A 201 -9.46 -29.80 -8.17
CA ARG A 201 -9.44 -29.54 -9.62
C ARG A 201 -8.97 -28.11 -9.90
N ALA A 202 -8.18 -27.95 -10.96
CA ALA A 202 -7.81 -26.67 -11.53
C ALA A 202 -7.86 -26.74 -13.05
N THR A 203 -8.13 -25.61 -13.68
CA THR A 203 -8.05 -25.46 -15.13
C THR A 203 -6.67 -24.96 -15.50
N PHE A 204 -6.04 -25.59 -16.49
CA PHE A 204 -4.74 -25.20 -17.00
C PHE A 204 -4.86 -24.67 -18.41
N LEU A 205 -4.14 -23.59 -18.70
CA LEU A 205 -4.11 -22.92 -20.00
C LEU A 205 -2.68 -22.99 -20.56
N PRO A 206 -2.38 -24.02 -21.40
CA PRO A 206 -1.07 -24.11 -22.05
C PRO A 206 -0.90 -22.99 -23.09
N LEU A 207 0.23 -22.27 -23.03
CA LEU A 207 0.57 -21.23 -24.01
C LEU A 207 0.67 -21.77 -25.43
N THR A 208 1.04 -23.03 -25.57
CA THR A 208 1.18 -23.69 -26.89
C THR A 208 -0.15 -24.06 -27.54
N ALA A 209 -1.20 -24.30 -26.74
CA ALA A 209 -2.48 -24.82 -27.23
C ALA A 209 -3.56 -23.75 -27.35
N ILE A 210 -3.57 -22.79 -26.44
CA ILE A 210 -4.63 -21.76 -26.42
C ILE A 210 -4.42 -20.77 -27.55
N ARG A 211 -5.51 -20.46 -28.26
CA ARG A 211 -5.56 -19.41 -29.27
C ARG A 211 -6.68 -18.45 -28.89
N GLY A 212 -6.42 -17.17 -28.98
CA GLY A 212 -7.36 -16.11 -28.69
C GLY A 212 -7.76 -15.38 -29.98
N ASP A 213 -8.97 -14.88 -29.99
CA ASP A 213 -9.45 -13.97 -31.00
C ASP A 213 -10.06 -12.73 -30.34
N VAL A 214 -9.93 -11.60 -30.99
CA VAL A 214 -10.47 -10.31 -30.52
C VAL A 214 -11.65 -9.95 -31.40
N LEU A 215 -12.72 -9.48 -30.76
CA LEU A 215 -13.91 -9.00 -31.45
C LEU A 215 -13.53 -7.92 -32.48
N ARG A 216 -13.92 -8.15 -33.75
CA ARG A 216 -13.63 -7.26 -34.89
C ARG A 216 -14.89 -6.80 -35.61
N GLU A 217 -16.04 -6.89 -34.94
CA GLU A 217 -17.30 -6.48 -35.54
C GLU A 217 -17.33 -4.97 -35.73
N ALA A 218 -17.47 -4.55 -36.99
CA ALA A 218 -17.52 -3.13 -37.33
C ALA A 218 -18.83 -2.52 -36.80
N GLY A 219 -18.71 -1.42 -36.07
CA GLY A 219 -19.87 -0.68 -35.56
C GLY A 219 -20.05 -0.74 -34.05
N VAL A 220 -19.58 -1.80 -33.38
CA VAL A 220 -19.67 -1.93 -31.92
C VAL A 220 -19.01 -0.75 -31.19
N GLU A 221 -17.93 -0.22 -31.73
CA GLU A 221 -17.22 0.95 -31.20
C GLU A 221 -18.03 2.26 -31.23
N ARG A 222 -19.15 2.28 -31.96
CA ARG A 222 -20.03 3.45 -32.12
C ARG A 222 -21.28 3.38 -31.24
N GLU A 223 -21.50 2.26 -30.59
CA GLU A 223 -22.64 2.08 -29.72
C GLU A 223 -22.49 2.96 -28.47
N TYR A 224 -23.63 3.44 -27.99
CA TYR A 224 -23.67 4.31 -26.80
C TYR A 224 -23.11 3.55 -25.58
N GLY A 225 -22.28 4.24 -24.79
CA GLY A 225 -21.67 3.65 -23.59
C GLY A 225 -20.52 2.66 -23.85
N TYR A 226 -20.10 2.46 -25.11
CA TYR A 226 -18.96 1.58 -25.41
C TYR A 226 -17.67 2.11 -24.78
N VAL A 227 -17.02 1.28 -23.95
CA VAL A 227 -15.72 1.58 -23.32
C VAL A 227 -14.58 0.90 -24.07
N GLY A 228 -14.74 -0.38 -24.40
CA GLY A 228 -13.73 -1.14 -25.11
C GLY A 228 -13.91 -2.65 -24.99
N VAL A 229 -13.14 -3.39 -25.77
CA VAL A 229 -13.02 -4.84 -25.58
C VAL A 229 -12.19 -5.13 -24.33
N ALA A 230 -12.66 -6.00 -23.48
CA ALA A 230 -12.06 -6.28 -22.17
C ALA A 230 -10.57 -6.66 -22.25
N SER A 231 -10.14 -7.37 -23.30
CA SER A 231 -8.73 -7.68 -23.52
C SER A 231 -7.84 -6.46 -23.80
N GLN A 232 -8.42 -5.34 -24.24
CA GLN A 232 -7.70 -4.08 -24.49
C GLN A 232 -7.61 -3.19 -23.24
N LEU A 233 -8.42 -3.47 -22.20
CA LEU A 233 -8.48 -2.73 -20.95
C LEU A 233 -7.57 -3.32 -19.87
N VAL A 234 -6.85 -4.38 -20.19
CA VAL A 234 -5.89 -5.04 -19.30
C VAL A 234 -4.48 -4.92 -19.85
N GLN A 235 -3.52 -4.82 -18.96
CA GLN A 235 -2.10 -4.81 -19.28
C GLN A 235 -1.48 -6.16 -18.88
N PHE A 236 -0.72 -6.76 -19.77
CA PHE A 236 -0.10 -8.06 -19.59
C PHE A 236 1.15 -8.21 -20.46
N ASP A 237 1.99 -9.17 -20.15
CA ASP A 237 3.13 -9.53 -21.00
C ASP A 237 2.61 -10.16 -22.32
N LYS A 238 3.20 -9.78 -23.44
CA LYS A 238 2.82 -10.22 -24.80
C LYS A 238 2.72 -11.74 -24.96
N ARG A 239 3.49 -12.50 -24.18
CA ARG A 239 3.43 -13.97 -24.21
C ARG A 239 2.07 -14.53 -23.76
N TYR A 240 1.29 -13.78 -23.00
CA TYR A 240 -0.04 -14.18 -22.53
C TYR A 240 -1.18 -13.68 -23.43
N ALA A 241 -0.85 -13.00 -24.53
CA ALA A 241 -1.84 -12.35 -25.40
C ALA A 241 -2.91 -13.34 -25.91
N GLU A 242 -2.51 -14.52 -26.35
CA GLU A 242 -3.44 -15.54 -26.83
C GLU A 242 -4.42 -15.98 -25.74
N ILE A 243 -3.93 -16.15 -24.50
CA ILE A 243 -4.76 -16.55 -23.37
C ILE A 243 -5.72 -15.41 -22.97
N LEU A 244 -5.21 -14.17 -22.83
CA LEU A 244 -6.06 -13.05 -22.44
C LEU A 244 -7.08 -12.71 -23.54
N ASN A 245 -6.71 -12.82 -24.80
CA ASN A 245 -7.65 -12.67 -25.90
C ASN A 245 -8.67 -13.83 -25.97
N ASN A 246 -8.28 -15.04 -25.62
CA ASN A 246 -9.23 -16.16 -25.50
C ASN A 246 -10.27 -15.91 -24.40
N LEU A 247 -9.85 -15.37 -23.25
CA LEU A 247 -10.73 -15.15 -22.11
C LEU A 247 -11.55 -13.85 -22.22
N LEU A 248 -10.97 -12.78 -22.74
CA LEU A 248 -11.51 -11.43 -22.70
C LEU A 248 -11.74 -10.81 -24.08
N GLY A 249 -11.21 -11.42 -25.14
CA GLY A 249 -11.22 -10.81 -26.48
C GLY A 249 -12.60 -10.69 -27.10
N ARG A 250 -13.60 -11.39 -26.60
CA ARG A 250 -14.99 -11.34 -27.08
C ARG A 250 -15.96 -10.70 -26.09
N THR A 251 -15.46 -10.09 -25.04
CA THR A 251 -16.24 -9.40 -24.02
C THR A 251 -16.11 -7.89 -24.22
N VAL A 252 -17.21 -7.20 -24.35
CA VAL A 252 -17.28 -5.74 -24.42
C VAL A 252 -17.60 -5.20 -23.04
N VAL A 253 -16.88 -4.15 -22.64
CA VAL A 253 -17.14 -3.38 -21.44
C VAL A 253 -17.92 -2.13 -21.82
N VAL A 254 -18.97 -1.84 -21.09
CA VAL A 254 -19.84 -0.67 -21.25
C VAL A 254 -19.83 0.18 -20.00
N GLU A 255 -20.26 1.44 -20.11
CA GLU A 255 -20.24 2.39 -18.98
C GLU A 255 -21.20 2.00 -17.86
N ASP A 256 -22.41 1.55 -18.22
CA ASP A 256 -23.44 1.09 -17.29
C ASP A 256 -24.28 -0.04 -17.88
N MET A 257 -25.29 -0.49 -17.12
CA MET A 257 -26.18 -1.61 -17.52
C MET A 257 -27.32 -1.19 -18.43
N ASP A 258 -27.50 0.08 -18.69
CA ASP A 258 -28.56 0.64 -19.53
C ASP A 258 -28.05 0.93 -20.97
N CYS A 259 -26.77 0.63 -21.24
CA CYS A 259 -26.10 0.80 -22.52
C CYS A 259 -26.26 -0.41 -23.50
#